data_b6e92950f60111ca641602afcb87348a
#
_entry.id   b6e92950f60111ca641602afcb87348a
#
_cell.length_a   1.000
_cell.length_b   1.000
_cell.length_c   1.000
_cell.angle_alpha   90.00
_cell.angle_beta   90.00
_cell.angle_gamma   90.00
#
_symmetry.space_group_name_H-M   'P 1'
#
loop_
_entity.id
_entity.type
_entity.pdbx_description
1 polymer ?
#
loop_
_entity_poly.entity_id
_entity_poly.type
_entity_poly.pdbx_seq_one_letter_code
_entity_poly.pdbx_strand_id
1 'polypeptide(L)'
;MLSKGFLTIGLLIISNVFMTLAWYLHLKLQAAKVISFWPVWAVVLFSWSIALFEYSFQVPANRIGFDGNGGPFSLLELKVIQEVITLTVFTLFSMLLFGLKLQWNHLAAFFCLVMAVGFTFQKP
;
A
#
# COMPACT_ATOMS: atom_id res chain seq x y z
N MET A 1 22.89 4.15 -4.46
CA MET A 1 22.13 2.88 -4.45
C MET A 1 21.25 2.78 -3.22
N LEU A 2 21.84 2.78 -2.01
CA LEU A 2 21.04 2.72 -0.79
C LEU A 2 20.05 3.87 -0.68
N SER A 3 20.48 5.09 -1.04
CA SER A 3 19.59 6.25 -0.97
C SER A 3 18.38 6.11 -1.90
N LYS A 4 18.56 5.49 -3.08
CA LYS A 4 17.44 5.23 -3.99
C LYS A 4 16.50 4.17 -3.43
N GLY A 5 17.05 3.14 -2.78
CA GLY A 5 16.24 2.11 -2.13
C GLY A 5 15.39 2.68 -1.02
N PHE A 6 15.98 3.46 -0.12
CA PHE A 6 15.25 4.08 0.97
C PHE A 6 14.21 5.08 0.47
N LEU A 7 14.56 5.87 -0.54
CA LEU A 7 13.62 6.81 -1.14
C LEU A 7 12.43 6.08 -1.76
N THR A 8 12.69 5.01 -2.50
CA THR A 8 11.64 4.19 -3.12
C THR A 8 10.70 3.63 -2.05
N ILE A 9 11.24 3.03 -1.00
CA ILE A 9 10.43 2.43 0.07
C ILE A 9 9.63 3.52 0.78
N GLY A 10 10.24 4.66 1.09
CA GLY A 10 9.54 5.77 1.74
C GLY A 10 8.37 6.28 0.90
N LEU A 11 8.58 6.46 -0.40
CA LEU A 11 7.53 6.90 -1.31
C LEU A 11 6.43 5.86 -1.44
N LEU A 12 6.78 4.56 -1.46
CA LEU A 12 5.79 3.49 -1.50
C LEU A 12 4.94 3.46 -0.23
N ILE A 13 5.55 3.71 0.93
CA ILE A 13 4.80 3.77 2.18
C ILE A 13 3.78 4.91 2.13
N ILE A 14 4.22 6.10 1.70
CA ILE A 14 3.32 7.26 1.59
C ILE A 14 2.21 6.96 0.59
N SER A 15 2.55 6.40 -0.57
CA SER A 15 1.55 6.09 -1.60
C SER A 15 0.52 5.09 -1.09
N ASN A 16 0.97 4.11 -0.30
CA ASN A 16 0.05 3.10 0.21
C ASN A 16 -0.87 3.64 1.30
N VAL A 17 -0.47 4.66 2.04
CA VAL A 17 -1.39 5.34 2.96
C VAL A 17 -2.54 5.95 2.15
N PHE A 18 -2.23 6.67 1.08
CA PHE A 18 -3.26 7.25 0.21
C PHE A 18 -4.10 6.17 -0.49
N MET A 19 -3.47 5.10 -0.94
CA MET A 19 -4.19 4.00 -1.59
C MET A 19 -5.18 3.34 -0.64
N THR A 20 -4.77 3.09 0.60
CA THR A 20 -5.65 2.51 1.61
C THR A 20 -6.82 3.45 1.87
N LEU A 21 -6.58 4.75 1.96
CA LEU A 21 -7.64 5.74 2.11
C LEU A 21 -8.58 5.72 0.88
N ALA A 22 -8.01 5.65 -0.33
CA ALA A 22 -8.84 5.62 -1.54
C ALA A 22 -9.75 4.41 -1.57
N TRP A 23 -9.25 3.24 -1.12
CA TRP A 23 -10.03 2.01 -1.16
C TRP A 23 -11.06 1.90 -0.04
N TYR A 24 -10.75 2.39 1.15
CA TYR A 24 -11.50 2.00 2.34
C TYR A 24 -12.05 3.16 3.15
N LEU A 25 -11.57 4.39 2.95
CA LEU A 25 -12.05 5.52 3.75
C LEU A 25 -13.55 5.73 3.57
N HIS A 26 -14.07 5.54 2.33
CA HIS A 26 -15.50 5.69 2.09
C HIS A 26 -16.34 4.72 2.92
N LEU A 27 -15.80 3.52 3.20
CA LEU A 27 -16.49 2.56 4.04
C LEU A 27 -16.58 3.06 5.49
N LYS A 28 -15.51 3.66 5.99
CA LYS A 28 -15.50 4.24 7.33
C LYS A 28 -16.48 5.42 7.42
N LEU A 29 -16.47 6.28 6.40
CA LEU A 29 -17.38 7.43 6.37
C LEU A 29 -18.84 6.99 6.23
N GLN A 30 -19.09 5.92 5.48
CA GLN A 30 -20.43 5.35 5.35
C GLN A 30 -20.91 4.81 6.71
N ALA A 31 -20.05 4.08 7.41
CA ALA A 31 -20.37 3.55 8.74
C ALA A 31 -20.63 4.66 9.75
N ALA A 32 -19.94 5.80 9.62
CA ALA A 32 -20.16 6.97 10.46
C ALA A 32 -21.34 7.82 10.01
N LYS A 33 -22.06 7.40 8.94
CA LYS A 33 -23.22 8.08 8.37
C LYS A 33 -22.91 9.48 7.83
N VAL A 34 -21.67 9.71 7.45
CA VAL A 34 -21.26 10.99 6.84
C VAL A 34 -21.66 11.04 5.36
N ILE A 35 -21.47 9.92 4.64
CA ILE A 35 -21.73 9.86 3.20
C ILE A 35 -22.69 8.74 2.83
N SER A 36 -23.51 8.26 3.80
CA SER A 36 -24.36 7.10 3.59
C SER A 36 -25.39 7.30 2.48
N PHE A 37 -25.76 8.55 2.19
CA PHE A 37 -26.72 8.87 1.14
C PHE A 37 -26.08 9.29 -0.19
N TRP A 38 -24.74 9.25 -0.28
CA TRP A 38 -24.08 9.60 -1.53
C TRP A 38 -24.29 8.49 -2.56
N PRO A 39 -24.53 8.84 -3.83
CA PRO A 39 -24.59 7.81 -4.88
C PRO A 39 -23.20 7.21 -5.13
N VAL A 40 -23.19 5.99 -5.68
CA VAL A 40 -21.94 5.26 -5.91
C VAL A 40 -20.96 6.07 -6.77
N TRP A 41 -21.48 6.75 -7.80
CA TRP A 41 -20.59 7.51 -8.70
C TRP A 41 -19.86 8.62 -7.96
N ALA A 42 -20.51 9.26 -6.98
CA ALA A 42 -19.87 10.31 -6.17
C ALA A 42 -18.79 9.73 -5.27
N VAL A 43 -19.04 8.55 -4.71
CA VAL A 43 -18.04 7.84 -3.89
C VAL A 43 -16.84 7.45 -4.74
N VAL A 44 -17.07 6.99 -5.98
CA VAL A 44 -15.98 6.66 -6.91
C VAL A 44 -15.11 7.89 -7.19
N LEU A 45 -15.73 9.04 -7.45
CA LEU A 45 -14.98 10.28 -7.69
C LEU A 45 -14.17 10.70 -6.47
N PHE A 46 -14.75 10.55 -5.28
CA PHE A 46 -14.07 10.85 -4.02
C PHE A 46 -12.82 9.99 -3.87
N SER A 47 -12.98 8.67 -4.04
CA SER A 47 -11.86 7.72 -3.92
C SER A 47 -10.81 7.96 -5.01
N TRP A 48 -11.25 8.26 -6.24
CA TRP A 48 -10.36 8.54 -7.35
C TRP A 48 -9.50 9.79 -7.07
N SER A 49 -10.09 10.81 -6.45
CA SER A 49 -9.35 12.01 -6.08
C SER A 49 -8.21 11.69 -5.11
N ILE A 50 -8.47 10.78 -4.15
CA ILE A 50 -7.43 10.34 -3.22
C ILE A 50 -6.37 9.53 -3.96
N ALA A 51 -6.79 8.67 -4.90
CA ALA A 51 -5.87 7.85 -5.68
C ALA A 51 -4.92 8.69 -6.53
N LEU A 52 -5.33 9.90 -6.90
CA LEU A 52 -4.46 10.82 -7.62
C LEU A 52 -3.19 11.14 -6.80
N PHE A 53 -3.35 11.35 -5.50
CA PHE A 53 -2.21 11.56 -4.62
C PHE A 53 -1.37 10.29 -4.51
N GLU A 54 -2.02 9.13 -4.42
CA GLU A 54 -1.32 7.85 -4.37
C GLU A 54 -0.42 7.68 -5.60
N TYR A 55 -0.94 7.89 -6.79
CA TYR A 55 -0.15 7.78 -8.01
C TYR A 55 0.99 8.79 -8.06
N SER A 56 0.79 9.99 -7.49
CA SER A 56 1.83 11.01 -7.45
C SER A 56 3.06 10.56 -6.67
N PHE A 57 2.91 9.63 -5.75
CA PHE A 57 4.01 9.05 -4.99
C PHE A 57 4.45 7.70 -5.53
N GLN A 58 3.51 6.88 -5.99
CA GLN A 58 3.83 5.52 -6.44
C GLN A 58 4.60 5.50 -7.76
N VAL A 59 4.20 6.30 -8.73
CA VAL A 59 4.86 6.32 -10.03
C VAL A 59 6.32 6.74 -9.89
N PRO A 60 6.64 7.85 -9.18
CA PRO A 60 8.04 8.18 -8.95
C PRO A 60 8.79 7.11 -8.17
N ALA A 61 8.15 6.48 -7.19
CA ALA A 61 8.78 5.43 -6.39
C ALA A 61 9.23 4.27 -7.27
N ASN A 62 8.33 3.77 -8.12
CA ASN A 62 8.64 2.67 -9.01
C ASN A 62 9.70 3.07 -10.04
N ARG A 63 9.64 4.30 -10.52
CA ARG A 63 10.58 4.79 -11.52
C ARG A 63 11.99 4.90 -10.96
N ILE A 64 12.12 5.39 -9.74
CA ILE A 64 13.40 5.53 -9.06
C ILE A 64 13.96 4.15 -8.67
N GLY A 65 13.11 3.26 -8.22
CA GLY A 65 13.52 1.95 -7.69
C GLY A 65 13.79 0.89 -8.74
N PHE A 66 13.28 1.07 -9.96
CA PHE A 66 13.38 0.04 -10.99
C PHE A 66 14.82 -0.06 -11.53
N ASP A 67 15.34 -1.28 -11.64
CA ASP A 67 16.71 -1.52 -12.06
C ASP A 67 16.96 -1.09 -13.51
N GLY A 68 15.96 -1.12 -14.36
CA GLY A 68 16.04 -0.59 -15.71
C GLY A 68 16.36 0.89 -15.77
N ASN A 69 16.08 1.62 -14.70
CA ASN A 69 16.37 3.06 -14.58
C ASN A 69 17.54 3.34 -13.63
N GLY A 70 18.33 2.32 -13.32
CA GLY A 70 19.45 2.45 -12.41
C GLY A 70 19.11 2.32 -10.94
N GLY A 71 17.92 1.85 -10.62
CA GLY A 71 17.50 1.62 -9.25
C GLY A 71 17.93 0.25 -8.73
N PRO A 72 17.75 0.00 -7.43
CA PRO A 72 18.24 -1.24 -6.81
C PRO A 72 17.30 -2.45 -6.96
N PHE A 73 16.08 -2.29 -7.47
CA PHE A 73 15.08 -3.35 -7.45
C PHE A 73 14.66 -3.79 -8.84
N SER A 74 14.47 -5.11 -9.01
CA SER A 74 13.83 -5.64 -10.20
C SER A 74 12.32 -5.37 -10.14
N LEU A 75 11.63 -5.57 -11.25
CA LEU A 75 10.18 -5.39 -11.30
C LEU A 75 9.47 -6.28 -10.29
N LEU A 76 9.87 -7.55 -10.21
CA LEU A 76 9.25 -8.50 -9.29
C LEU A 76 9.53 -8.11 -7.84
N GLU A 77 10.76 -7.67 -7.55
CA GLU A 77 11.11 -7.20 -6.22
C GLU A 77 10.29 -5.98 -5.80
N LEU A 78 10.08 -5.04 -6.71
CA LEU A 78 9.22 -3.89 -6.45
C LEU A 78 7.80 -4.31 -6.09
N LYS A 79 7.26 -5.27 -6.84
CA LYS A 79 5.90 -5.75 -6.59
C LYS A 79 5.77 -6.42 -5.23
N VAL A 80 6.73 -7.26 -4.88
CA VAL A 80 6.70 -7.97 -3.59
C VAL A 80 6.86 -7.00 -2.43
N ILE A 81 7.77 -6.03 -2.55
CA ILE A 81 7.95 -4.98 -1.54
C ILE A 81 6.64 -4.22 -1.36
N GLN A 82 5.99 -3.86 -2.46
CA GLN A 82 4.74 -3.12 -2.41
C GLN A 82 3.64 -3.92 -1.72
N GLU A 83 3.55 -5.23 -1.96
CA GLU A 83 2.56 -6.07 -1.32
C GLU A 83 2.73 -6.11 0.20
N VAL A 84 3.98 -6.22 0.66
CA VAL A 84 4.26 -6.22 2.10
C VAL A 84 3.88 -4.87 2.72
N ILE A 85 4.26 -3.78 2.06
CA ILE A 85 3.93 -2.42 2.52
C ILE A 85 2.41 -2.23 2.54
N THR A 86 1.74 -2.64 1.47
CA THR A 86 0.29 -2.51 1.35
C THR A 86 -0.42 -3.21 2.50
N LEU A 87 -0.04 -4.44 2.77
CA LEU A 87 -0.71 -5.21 3.82
C LEU A 87 -0.38 -4.65 5.21
N THR A 88 0.85 -4.21 5.43
CA THR A 88 1.24 -3.61 6.70
C THR A 88 0.47 -2.31 6.96
N VAL A 89 0.43 -1.43 5.97
CA VAL A 89 -0.30 -0.16 6.08
C VAL A 89 -1.79 -0.42 6.27
N PHE A 90 -2.35 -1.35 5.49
CA PHE A 90 -3.77 -1.70 5.61
C PHE A 90 -4.09 -2.24 6.99
N THR A 91 -3.24 -3.11 7.53
CA THR A 91 -3.48 -3.70 8.86
C THR A 91 -3.47 -2.62 9.94
N LEU A 92 -2.48 -1.73 9.92
CA LEU A 92 -2.40 -0.63 10.88
C LEU A 92 -3.61 0.29 10.75
N PHE A 93 -3.99 0.63 9.52
CA PHE A 93 -5.14 1.47 9.23
C PHE A 93 -6.41 0.83 9.78
N SER A 94 -6.60 -0.47 9.54
CA SER A 94 -7.79 -1.19 9.98
C SER A 94 -7.88 -1.26 11.49
N MET A 95 -6.75 -1.47 12.16
CA MET A 95 -6.74 -1.51 13.62
C MET A 95 -7.10 -0.15 14.21
N LEU A 96 -6.61 0.93 13.61
CA LEU A 96 -6.86 2.28 14.13
C LEU A 96 -8.26 2.80 13.82
N LEU A 97 -8.76 2.59 12.60
CA LEU A 97 -10.02 3.20 12.15
C LEU A 97 -11.21 2.27 12.27
N PHE A 98 -11.04 0.98 12.09
CA PHE A 98 -12.14 0.01 12.15
C PHE A 98 -12.13 -0.80 13.44
N GLY A 99 -11.11 -0.62 14.28
CA GLY A 99 -11.01 -1.34 15.55
C GLY A 99 -10.79 -2.84 15.40
N LEU A 100 -10.26 -3.29 14.27
CA LEU A 100 -9.98 -4.69 14.05
C LEU A 100 -8.88 -5.18 14.98
N LYS A 101 -9.03 -6.40 15.48
CA LYS A 101 -8.02 -7.03 16.33
C LYS A 101 -7.19 -7.98 15.49
N LEU A 102 -5.88 -7.90 15.66
CA LEU A 102 -4.95 -8.79 14.97
C LEU A 102 -5.02 -10.17 15.63
N GLN A 103 -5.32 -11.20 14.84
CA GLN A 103 -5.40 -12.57 15.31
C GLN A 103 -4.16 -13.34 14.85
N TRP A 104 -3.95 -14.54 15.42
CA TRP A 104 -2.76 -15.33 15.09
C TRP A 104 -2.71 -15.75 13.63
N ASN A 105 -3.88 -15.97 12.99
CA ASN A 105 -3.91 -16.31 11.57
C ASN A 105 -3.43 -15.14 10.71
N HIS A 106 -3.66 -13.91 11.14
CA HIS A 106 -3.10 -12.74 10.47
C HIS A 106 -1.58 -12.70 10.61
N LEU A 107 -1.07 -13.04 11.80
CA LEU A 107 0.37 -13.12 12.02
C LEU A 107 1.01 -14.19 11.15
N ALA A 108 0.33 -15.33 10.99
CA ALA A 108 0.81 -16.39 10.11
C ALA A 108 0.87 -15.90 8.65
N ALA A 109 -0.13 -15.15 8.21
CA ALA A 109 -0.15 -14.58 6.86
C ALA A 109 1.02 -13.62 6.65
N PHE A 110 1.29 -12.76 7.64
CA PHE A 110 2.43 -11.85 7.56
C PHE A 110 3.75 -12.60 7.51
N PHE A 111 3.87 -13.67 8.29
CA PHE A 111 5.05 -14.50 8.26
C PHE A 111 5.28 -15.09 6.86
N CYS A 112 4.22 -15.56 6.21
CA CYS A 112 4.30 -16.08 4.84
C CYS A 112 4.76 -15.00 3.86
N LEU A 113 4.31 -13.77 4.03
CA LEU A 113 4.73 -12.65 3.20
C LEU A 113 6.21 -12.32 3.39
N VAL A 114 6.69 -12.34 4.62
CA VAL A 114 8.12 -12.12 4.91
C VAL A 114 8.94 -13.20 4.22
N MET A 115 8.49 -14.44 4.26
CA MET A 115 9.16 -15.53 3.56
C MET A 115 9.15 -15.30 2.04
N ALA A 116 8.02 -14.82 1.49
CA ALA A 116 7.92 -14.53 0.07
C ALA A 116 8.94 -13.46 -0.35
N VAL A 117 9.11 -12.43 0.47
CA VAL A 117 10.13 -11.40 0.21
C VAL A 117 11.52 -12.03 0.19
N GLY A 118 11.82 -12.86 1.20
CA GLY A 118 13.11 -13.53 1.28
C GLY A 118 13.41 -14.36 0.06
N PHE A 119 12.44 -15.14 -0.40
CA PHE A 119 12.61 -15.96 -1.61
C PHE A 119 12.78 -15.11 -2.86
N THR A 120 12.05 -14.00 -2.96
CA THR A 120 12.14 -13.12 -4.13
C THR A 120 13.53 -12.51 -4.27
N PHE A 121 14.17 -12.18 -3.16
CA PHE A 121 15.49 -11.57 -3.18
C PHE A 121 16.62 -12.57 -3.28
N GLN A 122 16.34 -13.86 -3.16
CA GLN A 122 17.36 -14.89 -3.37
C GLN A 122 17.65 -15.05 -4.86
N LYS A 123 18.93 -15.13 -5.18
CA LYS A 123 19.35 -15.42 -6.56
C LYS A 123 19.41 -16.92 -6.77
N PRO A 124 18.88 -17.41 -7.89
CA PRO A 124 18.94 -18.85 -8.19
C PRO A 124 20.36 -19.33 -8.45
#